data_51b8550a8d51ec2471811fd207282d14
#
_entry.id   51b8550a8d51ec2471811fd207282d14
#
_cell.length_a   1.000
_cell.length_b   1.000
_cell.length_c   1.000
_cell.angle_alpha   90.00
_cell.angle_beta   90.00
_cell.angle_gamma   90.00
#
_symmetry.space_group_name_H-M   'P 1'
#
loop_
_entity.id
_entity.type
_entity.pdbx_description
1 polymer ?
#
loop_
_entity_poly.entity_id
_entity_poly.type
_entity_poly.pdbx_seq_one_letter_code
_entity_poly.pdbx_strand_id
1 'polypeptide(L)'
;MKEIIIENTRGIKKLRFQLPEHSGVYLIVGTNGAGKTTLLTCLDRICNSMAFAQGFDTSRLTREIDQYRNSSITYTVGNTSIRFRKCTARWVSTPKAGSRDLLQQFGFSGSLFIHADSKRIAINQAAIRDGDFVQASRPIKDTLNRLFETEKYSRLEHLRNRNGRGRQATYFYVMRDEDGSIYSEKRFSTGELALLHLADSLQNIENGSMVLLDEAEMALHPRIQVNLVHYLKQTAIEKNLTVFISTHSPTIIKSVSRNQIIMLEESETSDEILAKTPCYAARAIGCVDFEASTIPDYIFFVEDERAKTIVKHMLNRYYSLNPSQATASVSVVPVGGYLETARLAVRTKHQLFSQSKVFAIVDQDAFEGIGNNPTFQQLYSENRDCIFGLGFTPEVFLIEQIEGANRLLKDAIRRKFHIELSQVIQDDEYRTRNSQNPLKLAKDRYSVVLNRLSSASGESTEITNNELIRIIVEHVPNSVVMQLLGRVIGH
;
A
#
# COMPACT_ATOMS: atom_id res chain seq x y z
N MET A 1 -1.94 -24.43 2.54
CA MET A 1 -1.10 -23.24 2.81
C MET A 1 0.24 -23.44 2.13
N LYS A 2 0.70 -22.45 1.35
CA LYS A 2 2.01 -22.45 0.67
C LYS A 2 2.84 -21.30 1.24
N GLU A 3 4.00 -21.60 1.79
CA GLU A 3 4.79 -20.63 2.56
C GLU A 3 6.28 -20.71 2.24
N ILE A 4 6.96 -19.54 2.31
CA ILE A 4 8.42 -19.42 2.26
C ILE A 4 8.88 -18.72 3.53
N ILE A 5 9.88 -19.27 4.21
CA ILE A 5 10.54 -18.64 5.35
C ILE A 5 12.00 -18.40 4.98
N ILE A 6 12.44 -17.16 5.03
CA ILE A 6 13.80 -16.72 4.73
C ILE A 6 14.46 -16.33 6.05
N GLU A 7 15.63 -16.89 6.36
CA GLU A 7 16.37 -16.62 7.60
C GLU A 7 17.83 -16.27 7.29
N ASN A 8 18.34 -15.24 7.94
CA ASN A 8 19.73 -14.78 7.89
C ASN A 8 20.29 -14.66 6.45
N THR A 9 19.52 -14.08 5.53
CA THR A 9 19.87 -14.00 4.12
C THR A 9 19.82 -12.55 3.64
N ARG A 10 20.96 -11.99 3.21
CA ARG A 10 21.05 -10.61 2.66
C ARG A 10 20.40 -9.54 3.53
N GLY A 11 20.73 -9.47 4.81
CA GLY A 11 20.15 -8.50 5.74
C GLY A 11 18.79 -8.89 6.32
N ILE A 12 18.09 -9.84 5.72
CA ILE A 12 16.85 -10.40 6.29
C ILE A 12 17.22 -11.32 7.44
N LYS A 13 16.90 -10.96 8.68
CA LYS A 13 17.03 -11.86 9.83
C LYS A 13 15.97 -12.96 9.77
N LYS A 14 14.72 -12.57 9.55
CA LYS A 14 13.63 -13.53 9.30
C LYS A 14 12.50 -12.85 8.53
N LEU A 15 12.01 -13.51 7.50
CA LEU A 15 10.81 -13.13 6.74
C LEU A 15 9.96 -14.37 6.53
N ARG A 16 8.68 -14.26 6.86
CA ARG A 16 7.66 -15.27 6.56
C ARG A 16 6.74 -14.76 5.48
N PHE A 17 6.64 -15.48 4.37
CA PHE A 17 5.82 -15.10 3.22
C PHE A 17 4.85 -16.22 2.85
N GLN A 18 3.57 -15.90 2.87
CA GLN A 18 2.52 -16.80 2.38
C GLN A 18 2.17 -16.42 0.95
N LEU A 19 2.14 -17.42 0.06
CA LEU A 19 1.78 -17.19 -1.32
C LEU A 19 0.27 -16.91 -1.43
N PRO A 20 -0.13 -16.01 -2.34
CA PRO A 20 -1.54 -15.80 -2.68
C PRO A 20 -2.18 -17.10 -3.18
N GLU A 21 -3.46 -17.30 -2.88
CA GLU A 21 -4.22 -18.48 -3.28
C GLU A 21 -4.66 -18.42 -4.75
N HIS A 22 -4.81 -17.22 -5.30
CA HIS A 22 -5.32 -16.99 -6.65
C HIS A 22 -4.24 -16.41 -7.56
N SER A 23 -4.35 -16.71 -8.86
CA SER A 23 -3.59 -16.02 -9.90
C SER A 23 -3.98 -14.53 -9.96
N GLY A 24 -3.09 -13.70 -10.47
CA GLY A 24 -3.29 -12.25 -10.56
C GLY A 24 -2.00 -11.46 -10.42
N VAL A 25 -2.13 -10.14 -10.31
CA VAL A 25 -0.98 -9.24 -10.13
C VAL A 25 -0.88 -8.82 -8.68
N TYR A 26 0.29 -9.00 -8.08
CA TYR A 26 0.60 -8.66 -6.70
C TYR A 26 1.83 -7.76 -6.64
N LEU A 27 1.76 -6.71 -5.84
CA LEU A 27 2.88 -5.80 -5.61
C LEU A 27 3.61 -6.17 -4.32
N ILE A 28 4.93 -6.21 -4.38
CA ILE A 28 5.81 -6.32 -3.21
C ILE A 28 6.40 -4.93 -2.96
N VAL A 29 5.99 -4.30 -1.88
CA VAL A 29 6.35 -2.92 -1.53
C VAL A 29 7.07 -2.90 -0.18
N GLY A 30 7.94 -1.93 0.04
CA GLY A 30 8.70 -1.75 1.29
C GLY A 30 9.89 -0.85 1.08
N THR A 31 10.53 -0.42 2.16
CA THR A 31 11.74 0.42 2.12
C THR A 31 12.89 -0.24 1.37
N ASN A 32 13.92 0.55 1.03
CA ASN A 32 15.16 -0.01 0.50
C ASN A 32 15.78 -0.94 1.54
N GLY A 33 16.23 -2.12 1.10
CA GLY A 33 16.76 -3.14 2.03
C GLY A 33 15.71 -4.06 2.66
N ALA A 34 14.39 -3.82 2.52
CA ALA A 34 13.34 -4.68 3.06
C ALA A 34 13.30 -6.12 2.47
N GLY A 35 14.20 -6.45 1.54
CA GLY A 35 14.33 -7.81 1.03
C GLY A 35 13.45 -8.15 -0.18
N LYS A 36 12.89 -7.17 -0.91
CA LYS A 36 12.03 -7.38 -2.09
C LYS A 36 12.69 -8.28 -3.14
N THR A 37 13.88 -7.90 -3.63
CA THR A 37 14.64 -8.70 -4.61
C THR A 37 15.03 -10.07 -4.08
N THR A 38 15.34 -10.16 -2.78
CA THR A 38 15.66 -11.46 -2.13
C THR A 38 14.43 -12.38 -2.12
N LEU A 39 13.25 -11.84 -1.82
CA LEU A 39 11.99 -12.58 -1.87
C LEU A 39 11.67 -13.02 -3.30
N LEU A 40 11.83 -12.16 -4.31
CA LEU A 40 11.64 -12.53 -5.72
C LEU A 40 12.59 -13.66 -6.15
N THR A 41 13.87 -13.61 -5.74
CA THR A 41 14.82 -14.69 -5.99
C THR A 41 14.39 -16.01 -5.33
N CYS A 42 13.82 -15.95 -4.13
CA CYS A 42 13.27 -17.12 -3.46
C CYS A 42 12.02 -17.67 -4.14
N LEU A 43 11.17 -16.79 -4.68
CA LEU A 43 10.02 -17.18 -5.50
C LEU A 43 10.47 -17.87 -6.80
N ASP A 44 11.44 -17.29 -7.50
CA ASP A 44 11.99 -17.89 -8.74
C ASP A 44 12.53 -19.31 -8.50
N ARG A 45 13.11 -19.57 -7.33
CA ARG A 45 13.66 -20.89 -6.96
C ARG A 45 12.62 -22.00 -6.98
N ILE A 46 11.33 -21.69 -6.90
CA ILE A 46 10.24 -22.67 -6.98
C ILE A 46 10.30 -23.41 -8.33
N CYS A 47 10.56 -22.68 -9.42
CA CYS A 47 10.60 -23.23 -10.78
C CYS A 47 12.02 -23.32 -11.36
N ASN A 48 12.89 -22.38 -10.99
CA ASN A 48 14.25 -22.25 -11.52
C ASN A 48 15.28 -22.81 -10.53
N SER A 49 15.86 -23.98 -10.83
CA SER A 49 16.87 -24.61 -9.98
C SER A 49 18.15 -23.77 -9.82
N MET A 50 18.43 -22.85 -10.76
CA MET A 50 19.61 -21.98 -10.77
C MET A 50 19.37 -20.63 -10.07
N ALA A 51 18.16 -20.32 -9.63
CA ALA A 51 17.79 -19.01 -9.07
C ALA A 51 18.76 -18.56 -7.95
N PHE A 52 19.12 -19.43 -7.04
CA PHE A 52 20.05 -19.10 -5.96
C PHE A 52 21.49 -18.86 -6.45
N ALA A 53 21.91 -19.54 -7.51
CA ALA A 53 23.22 -19.32 -8.10
C ALA A 53 23.31 -18.03 -8.91
N GLN A 54 22.18 -17.60 -9.49
CA GLN A 54 22.05 -16.38 -10.28
C GLN A 54 21.79 -15.15 -9.41
N GLY A 55 20.93 -15.28 -8.41
CA GLY A 55 20.47 -14.18 -7.58
C GLY A 55 21.31 -13.95 -6.30
N PHE A 56 21.96 -14.99 -5.76
CA PHE A 56 22.83 -14.88 -4.59
C PHE A 56 24.27 -15.11 -5.00
N ASP A 57 25.11 -14.09 -4.85
CA ASP A 57 26.50 -14.20 -5.25
C ASP A 57 27.21 -15.38 -4.57
N THR A 58 27.93 -16.14 -5.38
CA THR A 58 28.65 -17.37 -4.96
C THR A 58 30.15 -17.24 -5.19
N SER A 59 30.67 -16.02 -5.46
CA SER A 59 32.09 -15.77 -5.73
C SER A 59 32.99 -16.06 -4.52
N ARG A 60 34.29 -16.12 -4.74
CA ARG A 60 35.27 -16.26 -3.64
C ARG A 60 35.25 -15.10 -2.66
N LEU A 61 34.92 -13.88 -3.11
CA LEU A 61 34.79 -12.69 -2.29
C LEU A 61 33.67 -12.82 -1.24
N THR A 62 32.58 -13.51 -1.57
CA THR A 62 31.48 -13.76 -0.61
C THR A 62 31.87 -14.72 0.52
N ARG A 63 32.99 -15.43 0.44
CA ARG A 63 33.47 -16.26 1.55
C ARG A 63 34.10 -15.45 2.68
N GLU A 64 34.65 -14.29 2.38
CA GLU A 64 35.41 -13.49 3.32
C GLU A 64 34.64 -12.23 3.78
N ILE A 65 33.87 -11.60 2.90
CA ILE A 65 33.21 -10.32 3.17
C ILE A 65 31.70 -10.52 3.33
N ASP A 66 31.00 -11.11 2.36
CA ASP A 66 29.55 -11.29 2.37
C ASP A 66 29.16 -12.71 2.78
N GLN A 67 29.34 -13.00 4.06
CA GLN A 67 29.12 -14.37 4.56
C GLN A 67 27.64 -14.65 4.79
N TYR A 68 27.11 -15.67 4.10
CA TYR A 68 25.77 -16.23 4.37
C TYR A 68 25.82 -17.20 5.56
N ARG A 69 26.34 -16.77 6.71
CA ARG A 69 26.41 -17.62 7.93
C ARG A 69 25.00 -17.87 8.44
N ASN A 70 24.65 -19.15 8.67
CA ASN A 70 23.34 -19.58 9.14
C ASN A 70 22.15 -19.22 8.22
N SER A 71 22.43 -18.86 6.96
CA SER A 71 21.36 -18.57 6.00
C SER A 71 20.56 -19.82 5.67
N SER A 72 19.25 -19.70 5.72
CA SER A 72 18.35 -20.78 5.33
C SER A 72 17.07 -20.25 4.69
N ILE A 73 16.53 -21.05 3.77
CA ILE A 73 15.27 -20.76 3.09
C ILE A 73 14.43 -22.04 3.14
N THR A 74 13.28 -21.95 3.77
CA THR A 74 12.37 -23.09 3.96
C THR A 74 11.13 -22.90 3.09
N TYR A 75 10.78 -23.91 2.33
CA TYR A 75 9.56 -24.00 1.52
C TYR A 75 8.62 -25.01 2.15
N THR A 76 7.36 -24.61 2.35
CA THR A 76 6.34 -25.46 2.97
C THR A 76 5.10 -25.51 2.09
N VAL A 77 4.59 -26.73 1.88
CA VAL A 77 3.29 -27.00 1.25
C VAL A 77 2.51 -27.97 2.14
N GLY A 78 1.37 -27.52 2.67
CA GLY A 78 0.63 -28.31 3.66
C GLY A 78 1.47 -28.59 4.91
N ASN A 79 1.73 -29.87 5.18
CA ASN A 79 2.53 -30.33 6.33
C ASN A 79 3.97 -30.74 5.96
N THR A 80 4.35 -30.58 4.68
CA THR A 80 5.67 -30.99 4.21
C THR A 80 6.55 -29.76 3.98
N SER A 81 7.81 -29.82 4.42
CA SER A 81 8.74 -28.71 4.25
C SER A 81 10.12 -29.19 3.77
N ILE A 82 10.79 -28.32 3.02
CA ILE A 82 12.18 -28.49 2.62
C ILE A 82 12.94 -27.21 2.95
N ARG A 83 14.10 -27.38 3.58
CA ARG A 83 14.99 -26.31 3.96
C ARG A 83 16.26 -26.32 3.14
N PHE A 84 16.56 -25.22 2.46
CA PHE A 84 17.85 -24.99 1.82
C PHE A 84 18.76 -24.22 2.77
N ARG A 85 20.00 -24.70 2.91
CA ARG A 85 21.05 -24.04 3.70
C ARG A 85 22.24 -23.72 2.82
N LYS A 86 22.89 -22.59 3.06
CA LYS A 86 24.13 -22.24 2.39
C LYS A 86 25.29 -23.05 3.04
N CYS A 87 25.89 -23.92 2.27
CA CYS A 87 27.08 -24.68 2.67
C CYS A 87 28.24 -24.27 1.76
N THR A 88 29.23 -23.56 2.30
CA THR A 88 30.38 -23.01 1.53
C THR A 88 29.97 -22.31 0.23
N ALA A 89 30.04 -22.96 -0.92
CA ALA A 89 29.73 -22.42 -2.23
C ALA A 89 28.33 -22.76 -2.77
N ARG A 90 27.60 -23.66 -2.11
CA ARG A 90 26.34 -24.19 -2.66
C ARG A 90 25.19 -24.11 -1.64
N TRP A 91 23.98 -24.01 -2.17
CA TRP A 91 22.76 -24.22 -1.41
C TRP A 91 22.41 -25.72 -1.43
N VAL A 92 22.22 -26.31 -0.28
CA VAL A 92 21.93 -27.73 -0.11
C VAL A 92 20.58 -27.90 0.56
N SER A 93 19.72 -28.74 0.00
CA SER A 93 18.39 -29.04 0.57
C SER A 93 18.47 -30.09 1.67
N THR A 94 17.61 -29.96 2.66
CA THR A 94 17.37 -30.96 3.71
C THR A 94 15.86 -31.18 3.82
N PRO A 95 15.36 -32.41 3.56
CA PRO A 95 16.08 -33.56 3.02
C PRO A 95 16.64 -33.35 1.61
N LYS A 96 17.66 -34.12 1.23
CA LYS A 96 18.26 -34.02 -0.13
C LYS A 96 17.31 -34.56 -1.21
N ALA A 97 16.58 -35.63 -0.91
CA ALA A 97 15.59 -36.21 -1.81
C ALA A 97 14.25 -35.44 -1.71
N GLY A 98 13.50 -35.42 -2.80
CA GLY A 98 12.13 -34.86 -2.82
C GLY A 98 12.03 -33.32 -2.90
N SER A 99 13.15 -32.60 -3.02
CA SER A 99 13.10 -31.13 -3.10
C SER A 99 12.39 -30.63 -4.36
N ARG A 100 12.59 -31.32 -5.48
CA ARG A 100 11.93 -30.98 -6.74
C ARG A 100 10.42 -31.24 -6.67
N ASP A 101 10.05 -32.37 -6.11
CA ASP A 101 8.67 -32.82 -6.01
C ASP A 101 7.85 -31.91 -5.10
N LEU A 102 8.43 -31.42 -3.98
CA LEU A 102 7.78 -30.43 -3.12
C LEU A 102 7.61 -29.09 -3.83
N LEU A 103 8.65 -28.59 -4.52
CA LEU A 103 8.57 -27.31 -5.22
C LEU A 103 7.54 -27.35 -6.36
N GLN A 104 7.37 -28.47 -7.04
CA GLN A 104 6.31 -28.65 -8.03
C GLN A 104 4.90 -28.57 -7.43
N GLN A 105 4.71 -28.93 -6.15
CA GLN A 105 3.42 -28.82 -5.45
C GLN A 105 2.99 -27.35 -5.23
N PHE A 106 3.88 -26.38 -5.44
CA PHE A 106 3.46 -24.97 -5.53
C PHE A 106 2.56 -24.70 -6.75
N GLY A 107 2.55 -25.59 -7.75
CA GLY A 107 1.58 -25.60 -8.84
C GLY A 107 1.86 -24.59 -9.94
N PHE A 108 3.10 -24.10 -10.08
CA PHE A 108 3.50 -23.26 -11.20
C PHE A 108 4.12 -24.09 -12.32
N SER A 109 3.73 -23.79 -13.58
CA SER A 109 4.29 -24.46 -14.77
C SER A 109 5.73 -24.02 -15.05
N GLY A 110 6.07 -22.76 -14.72
CA GLY A 110 7.40 -22.18 -14.90
C GLY A 110 7.52 -20.83 -14.21
N SER A 111 8.70 -20.21 -14.31
CA SER A 111 8.92 -18.83 -13.86
C SER A 111 9.64 -18.02 -14.91
N LEU A 112 9.27 -16.73 -15.02
CA LEU A 112 9.95 -15.71 -15.80
C LEU A 112 10.39 -14.62 -14.82
N PHE A 113 11.70 -14.41 -14.66
CA PHE A 113 12.24 -13.36 -13.83
C PHE A 113 12.93 -12.29 -14.70
N ILE A 114 12.41 -11.06 -14.65
CA ILE A 114 12.94 -9.89 -15.35
C ILE A 114 13.48 -8.91 -14.32
N HIS A 115 14.79 -8.66 -14.42
CA HIS A 115 15.48 -7.64 -13.65
C HIS A 115 15.44 -6.30 -14.40
N ALA A 116 15.48 -5.21 -13.66
CA ALA A 116 15.59 -3.85 -14.23
C ALA A 116 16.83 -3.66 -15.15
N ASP A 117 17.86 -4.45 -14.91
CA ASP A 117 19.12 -4.47 -15.68
C ASP A 117 18.96 -5.27 -16.99
N SER A 118 18.18 -4.76 -17.94
CA SER A 118 18.11 -5.37 -19.26
C SER A 118 19.43 -5.22 -20.02
N LYS A 119 20.19 -6.32 -20.09
CA LYS A 119 21.46 -6.33 -20.82
C LYS A 119 21.23 -6.16 -22.32
N ARG A 120 21.81 -5.12 -22.89
CA ARG A 120 21.77 -4.91 -24.36
C ARG A 120 22.58 -6.00 -25.05
N ILE A 121 22.00 -6.60 -26.10
CA ILE A 121 22.64 -7.65 -26.88
C ILE A 121 23.80 -7.04 -27.69
N ALA A 122 24.96 -7.68 -27.66
CA ALA A 122 26.08 -7.31 -28.53
C ALA A 122 25.82 -7.75 -29.97
N ILE A 123 25.67 -6.81 -30.89
CA ILE A 123 25.42 -7.06 -32.31
C ILE A 123 26.76 -7.07 -33.05
N ASN A 124 27.05 -8.15 -33.78
CA ASN A 124 28.18 -8.17 -34.72
C ASN A 124 27.70 -7.70 -36.11
N GLN A 125 28.06 -6.48 -36.49
CA GLN A 125 27.63 -5.85 -37.76
C GLN A 125 28.10 -6.61 -39.01
N ALA A 126 29.20 -7.36 -38.93
CA ALA A 126 29.75 -8.11 -40.07
C ALA A 126 28.89 -9.33 -40.49
N ALA A 127 27.86 -9.68 -39.71
CA ALA A 127 27.03 -10.84 -39.97
C ALA A 127 25.63 -10.52 -40.54
N ILE A 128 25.34 -9.25 -40.85
CA ILE A 128 24.02 -8.79 -41.32
C ILE A 128 23.97 -8.89 -42.84
N ARG A 129 22.93 -9.57 -43.37
CA ARG A 129 22.62 -9.62 -44.82
C ARG A 129 21.22 -9.08 -45.07
N ASP A 130 20.97 -8.43 -46.19
CA ASP A 130 19.70 -7.79 -46.54
C ASP A 130 18.46 -8.70 -46.51
N GLY A 131 18.62 -10.02 -46.62
CA GLY A 131 17.52 -10.99 -46.57
C GLY A 131 17.15 -11.49 -45.17
N ASP A 132 17.79 -11.00 -44.12
CA ASP A 132 17.60 -11.51 -42.74
C ASP A 132 16.55 -10.72 -41.91
N PHE A 133 15.93 -9.67 -42.49
CA PHE A 133 14.88 -8.87 -41.82
C PHE A 133 13.52 -9.60 -41.91
N VAL A 134 12.95 -9.84 -40.79
CA VAL A 134 11.64 -10.48 -40.64
C VAL A 134 10.74 -9.59 -39.82
N GLN A 135 9.49 -9.44 -40.22
CA GLN A 135 8.52 -8.67 -39.42
C GLN A 135 8.34 -9.28 -38.02
N ALA A 136 8.39 -8.44 -36.99
CA ALA A 136 8.08 -8.87 -35.65
C ALA A 136 6.62 -9.38 -35.58
N SER A 137 6.33 -10.26 -34.65
CA SER A 137 4.99 -10.84 -34.50
C SER A 137 3.96 -9.75 -34.25
N ARG A 138 2.76 -9.90 -34.79
CA ARG A 138 1.68 -8.93 -34.62
C ARG A 138 1.34 -8.70 -33.14
N PRO A 139 1.24 -9.75 -32.27
CA PRO A 139 0.99 -9.55 -30.84
C PRO A 139 2.02 -8.66 -30.14
N ILE A 140 3.32 -8.75 -30.48
CA ILE A 140 4.36 -7.88 -29.92
C ILE A 140 4.14 -6.44 -30.34
N LYS A 141 3.91 -6.20 -31.64
CA LYS A 141 3.63 -4.87 -32.20
C LYS A 141 2.42 -4.21 -31.54
N ASP A 142 1.30 -4.94 -31.48
CA ASP A 142 0.06 -4.46 -30.90
C ASP A 142 0.22 -4.18 -29.38
N THR A 143 0.98 -5.00 -28.68
CA THR A 143 1.28 -4.80 -27.26
C THR A 143 2.09 -3.54 -27.03
N LEU A 144 3.19 -3.34 -27.78
CA LEU A 144 4.03 -2.14 -27.64
C LEU A 144 3.29 -0.87 -28.05
N ASN A 145 2.52 -0.90 -29.15
CA ASN A 145 1.71 0.23 -29.58
C ASN A 145 0.71 0.63 -28.52
N ARG A 146 0.05 -0.34 -27.85
CA ARG A 146 -0.89 -0.09 -26.76
C ARG A 146 -0.19 0.44 -25.51
N LEU A 147 0.96 -0.15 -25.11
CA LEU A 147 1.71 0.29 -23.94
C LEU A 147 2.21 1.73 -24.05
N PHE A 148 2.72 2.09 -25.23
CA PHE A 148 3.28 3.42 -25.51
C PHE A 148 2.26 4.39 -26.13
N GLU A 149 1.03 3.94 -26.40
CA GLU A 149 -0.03 4.72 -27.07
C GLU A 149 0.44 5.36 -28.39
N THR A 150 1.01 4.55 -29.26
CA THR A 150 1.61 4.97 -30.53
C THR A 150 1.44 3.90 -31.59
N GLU A 151 1.58 4.26 -32.88
CA GLU A 151 1.65 3.32 -33.99
C GLU A 151 3.09 3.01 -34.43
N LYS A 152 4.07 3.57 -33.74
CA LYS A 152 5.50 3.46 -34.09
C LYS A 152 5.95 2.01 -34.31
N TYR A 153 5.53 1.12 -33.40
CA TYR A 153 5.99 -0.28 -33.37
C TYR A 153 5.33 -1.17 -34.43
N SER A 154 4.38 -0.64 -35.22
CA SER A 154 3.84 -1.35 -36.40
C SER A 154 4.91 -1.71 -37.43
N ARG A 155 6.03 -0.96 -37.43
CA ARG A 155 7.18 -1.16 -38.29
C ARG A 155 8.34 -1.93 -37.63
N LEU A 156 8.10 -2.58 -36.51
CA LEU A 156 9.09 -3.36 -35.78
C LEU A 156 9.43 -4.64 -36.57
N GLU A 157 10.70 -4.87 -36.76
CA GLU A 157 11.28 -6.05 -37.43
C GLU A 157 12.27 -6.72 -36.47
N HIS A 158 12.65 -7.95 -36.75
CA HIS A 158 13.75 -8.60 -36.06
C HIS A 158 14.74 -9.20 -37.03
N LEU A 159 16.00 -9.27 -36.61
CA LEU A 159 17.10 -9.84 -37.35
C LEU A 159 17.60 -11.10 -36.64
N ARG A 160 17.83 -12.17 -37.41
CA ARG A 160 18.42 -13.40 -36.90
C ARG A 160 19.93 -13.24 -36.75
N ASN A 161 20.42 -13.39 -35.53
CA ASN A 161 21.85 -13.41 -35.24
C ASN A 161 22.42 -14.80 -35.56
N ARG A 162 23.17 -14.90 -36.67
CA ARG A 162 23.76 -16.17 -37.14
C ARG A 162 25.03 -16.58 -36.41
N ASN A 163 25.62 -15.71 -35.59
CA ASN A 163 26.92 -15.96 -34.94
C ASN A 163 26.79 -16.55 -33.49
N GLY A 164 25.61 -16.92 -33.06
CA GLY A 164 25.39 -17.59 -31.76
C GLY A 164 25.96 -19.02 -31.81
N ARG A 165 27.08 -19.28 -31.15
CA ARG A 165 27.52 -20.66 -30.84
C ARG A 165 26.55 -21.32 -29.86
N GLY A 166 25.44 -21.84 -30.35
CA GLY A 166 24.44 -22.50 -29.55
C GLY A 166 23.18 -22.87 -30.33
N ARG A 167 22.39 -23.84 -29.84
CA ARG A 167 21.18 -24.34 -30.52
C ARG A 167 20.00 -23.36 -30.57
N GLN A 168 20.07 -22.21 -29.91
CA GLN A 168 19.03 -21.16 -29.95
C GLN A 168 19.53 -19.98 -30.83
N ALA A 169 18.81 -19.69 -31.90
CA ALA A 169 19.01 -18.48 -32.66
C ALA A 169 18.65 -17.28 -31.80
N THR A 170 19.60 -16.40 -31.54
CA THR A 170 19.35 -15.12 -30.89
C THR A 170 18.85 -14.15 -31.93
N TYR A 171 17.71 -13.50 -31.64
CA TYR A 171 17.16 -12.43 -32.46
C TYR A 171 17.47 -11.10 -31.78
N PHE A 172 17.59 -10.04 -32.53
CA PHE A 172 17.57 -8.66 -32.01
C PHE A 172 16.60 -7.83 -32.85
N TYR A 173 15.98 -6.86 -32.17
CA TYR A 173 14.95 -6.07 -32.77
C TYR A 173 15.54 -4.84 -33.50
N VAL A 174 14.89 -4.46 -34.60
CA VAL A 174 15.20 -3.28 -35.39
C VAL A 174 13.91 -2.52 -35.69
N MET A 175 14.04 -1.23 -35.81
CA MET A 175 12.96 -0.34 -36.21
C MET A 175 13.26 0.27 -37.56
N ARG A 176 12.25 0.30 -38.42
CA ARG A 176 12.31 1.03 -39.70
C ARG A 176 11.63 2.38 -39.54
N ASP A 177 12.34 3.44 -39.76
CA ASP A 177 11.80 4.81 -39.70
C ASP A 177 11.00 5.18 -40.98
N GLU A 178 10.33 6.33 -40.98
CA GLU A 178 9.49 6.79 -42.07
C GLU A 178 10.32 7.12 -43.35
N ASP A 179 11.55 7.56 -43.16
CA ASP A 179 12.51 7.82 -44.22
C ASP A 179 13.19 6.54 -44.79
N GLY A 180 12.79 5.35 -44.24
CA GLY A 180 13.36 4.07 -44.62
C GLY A 180 14.66 3.72 -43.89
N SER A 181 15.19 4.59 -43.02
CA SER A 181 16.38 4.30 -42.23
C SER A 181 16.06 3.20 -41.19
N ILE A 182 17.07 2.37 -40.89
CA ILE A 182 16.94 1.24 -39.98
C ILE A 182 17.86 1.46 -38.79
N TYR A 183 17.31 1.31 -37.56
CA TYR A 183 18.11 1.34 -36.36
C TYR A 183 17.80 0.15 -35.45
N SER A 184 18.81 -0.33 -34.72
CA SER A 184 18.69 -1.48 -33.85
C SER A 184 18.20 -1.10 -32.48
N GLU A 185 17.79 -2.10 -31.67
CA GLU A 185 17.39 -1.97 -30.26
C GLU A 185 18.45 -1.28 -29.38
N LYS A 186 19.70 -1.15 -29.81
CA LYS A 186 20.72 -0.34 -29.13
C LYS A 186 20.35 1.14 -29.02
N ARG A 187 19.51 1.65 -29.90
CA ARG A 187 19.00 3.04 -29.89
C ARG A 187 17.67 3.16 -29.16
N PHE A 188 17.06 2.06 -28.72
CA PHE A 188 15.88 2.10 -27.91
C PHE A 188 16.22 2.65 -26.53
N SER A 189 15.28 3.36 -25.90
CA SER A 189 15.38 3.73 -24.50
C SER A 189 15.38 2.46 -23.63
N THR A 190 15.90 2.57 -22.43
CA THR A 190 15.91 1.44 -21.48
C THR A 190 14.50 0.92 -21.23
N GLY A 191 13.50 1.83 -21.12
CA GLY A 191 12.10 1.44 -20.94
C GLY A 191 11.50 0.74 -22.17
N GLU A 192 11.80 1.20 -23.39
CA GLU A 192 11.36 0.52 -24.62
C GLU A 192 11.92 -0.90 -24.68
N LEU A 193 13.22 -1.04 -24.39
CA LEU A 193 13.89 -2.34 -24.43
C LEU A 193 13.34 -3.31 -23.38
N ALA A 194 13.12 -2.84 -22.14
CA ALA A 194 12.55 -3.65 -21.07
C ALA A 194 11.15 -4.16 -21.41
N LEU A 195 10.28 -3.29 -21.95
CA LEU A 195 8.92 -3.66 -22.33
C LEU A 195 8.86 -4.55 -23.58
N LEU A 196 9.78 -4.36 -24.53
CA LEU A 196 9.92 -5.23 -25.68
C LEU A 196 10.28 -6.66 -25.26
N HIS A 197 11.30 -6.82 -24.41
CA HIS A 197 11.70 -8.14 -23.90
C HIS A 197 10.64 -8.77 -23.02
N LEU A 198 9.92 -7.97 -22.23
CA LEU A 198 8.78 -8.45 -21.44
C LEU A 198 7.67 -8.97 -22.36
N ALA A 199 7.27 -8.20 -23.37
CA ALA A 199 6.22 -8.60 -24.32
C ALA A 199 6.59 -9.87 -25.07
N ASP A 200 7.83 -9.98 -25.55
CA ASP A 200 8.34 -11.16 -26.24
C ASP A 200 8.34 -12.41 -25.32
N SER A 201 8.82 -12.27 -24.09
CA SER A 201 8.85 -13.34 -23.11
C SER A 201 7.46 -13.81 -22.70
N LEU A 202 6.52 -12.87 -22.50
CA LEU A 202 5.13 -13.17 -22.11
C LEU A 202 4.33 -13.82 -23.25
N GLN A 203 4.72 -13.60 -24.51
CA GLN A 203 4.07 -14.26 -25.64
C GLN A 203 4.23 -15.77 -25.57
N ASN A 204 5.40 -16.24 -25.16
CA ASN A 204 5.79 -17.66 -25.15
C ASN A 204 5.69 -18.33 -23.78
N ILE A 205 5.24 -17.62 -22.74
CA ILE A 205 5.12 -18.17 -21.39
C ILE A 205 3.99 -19.20 -21.31
N GLU A 206 4.23 -20.29 -20.60
CA GLU A 206 3.22 -21.34 -20.35
C GLU A 206 2.13 -20.84 -19.38
N ASN A 207 0.90 -21.27 -19.61
CA ASN A 207 -0.22 -20.96 -18.72
C ASN A 207 0.06 -21.50 -17.31
N GLY A 208 -0.36 -20.75 -16.28
CA GLY A 208 -0.11 -21.12 -14.89
C GLY A 208 1.30 -20.82 -14.40
N SER A 209 2.10 -20.08 -15.17
CA SER A 209 3.44 -19.68 -14.77
C SER A 209 3.45 -18.49 -13.81
N MET A 210 4.59 -18.31 -13.15
CA MET A 210 4.89 -17.18 -12.29
C MET A 210 5.75 -16.15 -13.05
N VAL A 211 5.40 -14.87 -12.95
CA VAL A 211 6.16 -13.74 -13.52
C VAL A 211 6.67 -12.85 -12.39
N LEU A 212 7.95 -12.58 -12.40
CA LEU A 212 8.65 -11.80 -11.38
C LEU A 212 9.30 -10.59 -12.05
N LEU A 213 8.87 -9.40 -11.65
CA LEU A 213 9.41 -8.14 -12.15
C LEU A 213 10.04 -7.37 -10.99
N ASP A 214 11.33 -7.11 -11.09
CA ASP A 214 12.05 -6.32 -10.10
C ASP A 214 12.17 -4.88 -10.58
N GLU A 215 11.76 -3.92 -9.73
CA GLU A 215 11.77 -2.48 -10.04
C GLU A 215 11.13 -2.12 -11.39
N ALA A 216 9.90 -2.57 -11.60
CA ALA A 216 9.20 -2.46 -12.89
C ALA A 216 9.00 -1.01 -13.38
N GLU A 217 9.16 -0.01 -12.51
CA GLU A 217 9.07 1.42 -12.83
C GLU A 217 10.31 1.98 -13.53
N MET A 218 11.46 1.31 -13.47
CA MET A 218 12.72 1.85 -13.97
C MET A 218 12.62 2.27 -15.43
N ALA A 219 12.98 3.54 -15.69
CA ALA A 219 12.98 4.17 -17.00
C ALA A 219 11.60 4.24 -17.71
N LEU A 220 10.48 4.06 -16.98
CA LEU A 220 9.12 4.17 -17.51
C LEU A 220 8.43 5.46 -17.05
N HIS A 221 7.86 6.19 -18.01
CA HIS A 221 6.99 7.33 -17.68
C HIS A 221 5.74 6.84 -16.90
N PRO A 222 5.21 7.60 -15.92
CA PRO A 222 4.05 7.18 -15.10
C PRO A 222 2.85 6.65 -15.89
N ARG A 223 2.52 7.25 -17.04
CA ARG A 223 1.44 6.76 -17.91
C ARG A 223 1.70 5.34 -18.42
N ILE A 224 2.95 5.05 -18.81
CA ILE A 224 3.36 3.73 -19.30
C ILE A 224 3.33 2.71 -18.16
N GLN A 225 3.66 3.12 -16.94
CA GLN A 225 3.56 2.25 -15.75
C GLN A 225 2.11 1.79 -15.52
N VAL A 226 1.12 2.67 -15.65
CA VAL A 226 -0.30 2.30 -15.57
C VAL A 226 -0.69 1.32 -16.67
N ASN A 227 -0.30 1.61 -17.91
CA ASN A 227 -0.58 0.74 -19.05
C ASN A 227 0.07 -0.64 -18.88
N LEU A 228 1.28 -0.70 -18.33
CA LEU A 228 1.97 -1.96 -18.01
C LEU A 228 1.17 -2.79 -16.99
N VAL A 229 0.70 -2.19 -15.90
CA VAL A 229 -0.10 -2.92 -14.91
C VAL A 229 -1.42 -3.43 -15.51
N HIS A 230 -2.09 -2.62 -16.34
CA HIS A 230 -3.29 -3.06 -17.06
C HIS A 230 -3.02 -4.24 -18.00
N TYR A 231 -1.94 -4.17 -18.76
CA TYR A 231 -1.52 -5.25 -19.65
C TYR A 231 -1.22 -6.54 -18.85
N LEU A 232 -0.47 -6.43 -17.76
CA LEU A 232 -0.15 -7.59 -16.91
C LEU A 232 -1.40 -8.19 -16.25
N LYS A 233 -2.36 -7.38 -15.81
CA LYS A 233 -3.63 -7.87 -15.27
C LYS A 233 -4.42 -8.66 -16.32
N GLN A 234 -4.52 -8.14 -17.53
CA GLN A 234 -5.20 -8.82 -18.62
C GLN A 234 -4.50 -10.14 -18.97
N THR A 235 -3.17 -10.12 -19.15
CA THR A 235 -2.39 -11.33 -19.47
C THR A 235 -2.44 -12.36 -18.34
N ALA A 236 -2.47 -11.90 -17.08
CA ALA A 236 -2.60 -12.79 -15.92
C ALA A 236 -3.94 -13.53 -15.91
N ILE A 237 -5.02 -12.88 -16.33
CA ILE A 237 -6.33 -13.53 -16.47
C ILE A 237 -6.31 -14.51 -17.65
N GLU A 238 -5.83 -14.09 -18.82
CA GLU A 238 -5.83 -14.89 -20.04
C GLU A 238 -4.99 -16.17 -19.93
N LYS A 239 -3.84 -16.08 -19.26
CA LYS A 239 -2.87 -17.18 -19.13
C LYS A 239 -2.82 -17.79 -17.72
N ASN A 240 -3.71 -17.39 -16.81
CA ASN A 240 -3.72 -17.83 -15.41
C ASN A 240 -2.35 -17.62 -14.71
N LEU A 241 -1.72 -16.45 -14.92
CA LEU A 241 -0.41 -16.14 -14.35
C LEU A 241 -0.51 -15.59 -12.93
N THR A 242 0.51 -15.85 -12.12
CA THR A 242 0.75 -15.13 -10.87
C THR A 242 1.95 -14.19 -11.06
N VAL A 243 1.68 -12.89 -11.05
CA VAL A 243 2.67 -11.85 -11.31
C VAL A 243 3.03 -11.15 -10.02
N PHE A 244 4.30 -11.15 -9.64
CA PHE A 244 4.83 -10.38 -8.54
C PHE A 244 5.70 -9.24 -9.07
N ILE A 245 5.40 -8.02 -8.65
CA ILE A 245 6.10 -6.81 -9.06
C ILE A 245 6.70 -6.17 -7.82
N SER A 246 8.02 -6.08 -7.72
CA SER A 246 8.64 -5.18 -6.76
C SER A 246 8.60 -3.75 -7.30
N THR A 247 8.21 -2.80 -6.46
CA THR A 247 8.09 -1.42 -6.90
C THR A 247 8.19 -0.42 -5.77
N HIS A 248 8.72 0.76 -6.09
CA HIS A 248 8.67 1.97 -5.29
C HIS A 248 7.77 3.05 -5.90
N SER A 249 7.15 2.77 -7.06
CA SER A 249 6.35 3.76 -7.77
C SER A 249 4.97 3.98 -7.13
N PRO A 250 4.65 5.20 -6.67
CA PRO A 250 3.30 5.54 -6.23
C PRO A 250 2.24 5.30 -7.31
N THR A 251 2.62 5.47 -8.58
CA THR A 251 1.73 5.26 -9.72
C THR A 251 1.33 3.80 -9.88
N ILE A 252 2.29 2.88 -9.79
CA ILE A 252 2.03 1.42 -9.83
C ILE A 252 1.21 1.00 -8.60
N ILE A 253 1.59 1.47 -7.41
CA ILE A 253 0.90 1.12 -6.16
C ILE A 253 -0.58 1.54 -6.19
N LYS A 254 -0.89 2.73 -6.72
CA LYS A 254 -2.26 3.24 -6.87
C LYS A 254 -3.09 2.49 -7.93
N SER A 255 -2.46 1.75 -8.83
CA SER A 255 -3.15 1.06 -9.92
C SER A 255 -3.70 -0.33 -9.58
N VAL A 256 -3.50 -0.82 -8.35
CA VAL A 256 -3.99 -2.12 -7.87
C VAL A 256 -4.88 -1.99 -6.64
N SER A 257 -5.65 -3.03 -6.33
CA SER A 257 -6.48 -3.07 -5.11
C SER A 257 -5.64 -3.39 -3.88
N ARG A 258 -6.13 -3.02 -2.69
CA ARG A 258 -5.43 -3.28 -1.40
C ARG A 258 -5.08 -4.74 -1.16
N ASN A 259 -5.88 -5.68 -1.68
CA ASN A 259 -5.65 -7.12 -1.53
C ASN A 259 -4.49 -7.63 -2.40
N GLN A 260 -4.05 -6.81 -3.36
CA GLN A 260 -2.93 -7.10 -4.26
C GLN A 260 -1.62 -6.43 -3.80
N ILE A 261 -1.64 -5.68 -2.70
CA ILE A 261 -0.44 -5.03 -2.14
C ILE A 261 0.05 -5.86 -0.96
N ILE A 262 1.31 -6.30 -1.05
CA ILE A 262 2.03 -7.02 -0.01
C ILE A 262 3.16 -6.10 0.47
N MET A 263 3.01 -5.57 1.67
CA MET A 263 3.97 -4.65 2.26
C MET A 263 4.97 -5.41 3.15
N LEU A 264 6.25 -5.26 2.84
CA LEU A 264 7.34 -5.74 3.67
C LEU A 264 7.75 -4.64 4.64
N GLU A 265 7.57 -4.87 5.93
CA GLU A 265 7.80 -3.91 7.00
C GLU A 265 8.55 -4.56 8.15
N GLU A 266 9.55 -3.87 8.71
CA GLU A 266 10.25 -4.34 9.90
C GLU A 266 9.30 -4.34 11.10
N SER A 267 9.39 -5.37 11.93
CA SER A 267 8.60 -5.46 13.16
C SER A 267 9.17 -4.49 14.20
N GLU A 268 8.31 -3.74 14.88
CA GLU A 268 8.72 -2.85 15.97
C GLU A 268 9.24 -3.61 17.21
N THR A 269 8.89 -4.89 17.35
CA THR A 269 9.17 -5.69 18.55
C THR A 269 10.18 -6.81 18.34
N SER A 270 10.52 -7.10 17.09
CA SER A 270 11.44 -8.19 16.73
C SER A 270 12.24 -7.83 15.48
N ASP A 271 13.37 -8.50 15.29
CA ASP A 271 14.20 -8.38 14.06
C ASP A 271 13.58 -9.12 12.85
N GLU A 272 12.26 -9.23 12.79
CA GLU A 272 11.55 -9.92 11.71
C GLU A 272 10.96 -8.93 10.72
N ILE A 273 10.96 -9.30 9.45
CA ILE A 273 10.22 -8.60 8.40
C ILE A 273 8.86 -9.27 8.25
N LEU A 274 7.81 -8.47 8.37
CA LEU A 274 6.43 -8.91 8.24
C LEU A 274 5.93 -8.63 6.83
N ALA A 275 5.38 -9.64 6.16
CA ALA A 275 4.66 -9.47 4.91
C ALA A 275 3.18 -9.22 5.23
N LYS A 276 2.74 -7.96 5.15
CA LYS A 276 1.37 -7.54 5.47
C LYS A 276 0.51 -7.41 4.23
N THR A 277 -0.60 -8.12 4.21
CA THR A 277 -1.67 -8.01 3.19
C THR A 277 -3.01 -8.29 3.87
N PRO A 278 -4.09 -7.59 3.52
CA PRO A 278 -4.19 -6.46 2.58
C PRO A 278 -3.48 -5.20 3.11
N CYS A 279 -2.97 -4.36 2.21
CA CYS A 279 -2.36 -3.08 2.55
C CYS A 279 -2.96 -1.96 1.69
N TYR A 280 -3.25 -0.80 2.32
CA TYR A 280 -3.72 0.37 1.59
C TYR A 280 -2.59 1.06 0.85
N ALA A 281 -2.89 1.55 -0.36
CA ALA A 281 -1.92 2.24 -1.21
C ALA A 281 -1.21 3.41 -0.50
N ALA A 282 -1.95 4.20 0.26
CA ALA A 282 -1.39 5.34 0.99
C ALA A 282 -0.34 4.92 2.04
N ARG A 283 -0.55 3.80 2.76
CA ARG A 283 0.44 3.26 3.70
C ARG A 283 1.68 2.76 2.96
N ALA A 284 1.48 2.01 1.88
CA ALA A 284 2.57 1.50 1.06
C ALA A 284 3.42 2.63 0.46
N ILE A 285 2.79 3.72 -0.01
CA ILE A 285 3.48 4.91 -0.53
C ILE A 285 4.18 5.66 0.60
N GLY A 286 3.55 5.84 1.76
CA GLY A 286 4.16 6.50 2.92
C GLY A 286 5.43 5.80 3.43
N CYS A 287 5.58 4.49 3.22
CA CYS A 287 6.82 3.77 3.49
C CYS A 287 7.90 3.97 2.41
N VAL A 288 7.50 4.39 1.21
CA VAL A 288 8.39 4.55 0.05
C VAL A 288 8.81 6.01 -0.14
N ASP A 289 7.90 6.93 0.16
CA ASP A 289 8.09 8.37 -0.06
C ASP A 289 7.45 9.16 1.10
N PHE A 290 8.27 9.65 2.01
CA PHE A 290 7.84 10.45 3.16
C PHE A 290 7.34 11.85 2.77
N GLU A 291 7.63 12.34 1.56
CA GLU A 291 7.27 13.69 1.10
C GLU A 291 6.09 13.70 0.12
N ALA A 292 5.68 12.56 -0.42
CA ALA A 292 4.54 12.53 -1.33
C ALA A 292 3.23 12.79 -0.57
N SER A 293 2.52 13.82 -0.97
CA SER A 293 1.14 14.09 -0.54
C SER A 293 0.23 12.91 -0.93
N THR A 294 0.13 11.95 -0.04
CA THR A 294 -0.69 10.76 -0.27
C THR A 294 -2.16 11.11 -0.22
N ILE A 295 -2.91 10.71 -1.24
CA ILE A 295 -4.38 10.75 -1.16
C ILE A 295 -4.79 9.74 -0.09
N PRO A 296 -5.45 10.18 1.01
CA PRO A 296 -5.83 9.28 2.10
C PRO A 296 -6.88 8.27 1.64
N ASP A 297 -6.89 7.09 2.24
CA ASP A 297 -7.90 6.06 1.97
C ASP A 297 -9.28 6.47 2.45
N TYR A 298 -9.32 7.22 3.56
CA TYR A 298 -10.53 7.81 4.12
C TYR A 298 -10.38 9.32 4.31
N ILE A 299 -11.36 10.07 3.85
CA ILE A 299 -11.46 11.52 4.09
C ILE A 299 -12.74 11.77 4.88
N PHE A 300 -12.59 12.34 6.07
CA PHE A 300 -13.68 12.78 6.91
C PHE A 300 -13.74 14.30 6.90
N PHE A 301 -14.77 14.86 6.31
CA PHE A 301 -15.10 16.27 6.47
C PHE A 301 -15.92 16.45 7.73
N VAL A 302 -15.55 17.43 8.55
CA VAL A 302 -16.18 17.75 9.83
C VAL A 302 -16.46 19.24 9.92
N GLU A 303 -17.31 19.66 10.87
CA GLU A 303 -17.71 21.06 10.93
C GLU A 303 -16.61 21.99 11.43
N ASP A 304 -15.92 21.60 12.51
CA ASP A 304 -14.91 22.47 13.14
C ASP A 304 -13.68 21.72 13.65
N GLU A 305 -12.71 22.45 14.22
CA GLU A 305 -11.47 21.88 14.78
C GLU A 305 -11.72 21.01 16.01
N ARG A 306 -12.80 21.23 16.75
CA ARG A 306 -13.16 20.41 17.93
C ARG A 306 -13.71 19.06 17.49
N ALA A 307 -14.63 19.05 16.54
CA ALA A 307 -15.13 17.84 15.91
C ALA A 307 -13.97 17.05 15.28
N LYS A 308 -13.02 17.73 14.60
CA LYS A 308 -11.81 17.10 14.05
C LYS A 308 -10.98 16.40 15.12
N THR A 309 -10.75 17.06 16.26
CA THR A 309 -9.94 16.49 17.35
C THR A 309 -10.63 15.27 17.95
N ILE A 310 -11.94 15.35 18.20
CA ILE A 310 -12.73 14.22 18.71
C ILE A 310 -12.67 13.02 17.74
N VAL A 311 -12.97 13.26 16.45
CA VAL A 311 -12.98 12.21 15.43
C VAL A 311 -11.60 11.56 15.30
N LYS A 312 -10.50 12.33 15.32
CA LYS A 312 -9.14 11.78 15.30
C LYS A 312 -8.86 10.83 16.49
N HIS A 313 -9.21 11.24 17.71
CA HIS A 313 -8.99 10.38 18.87
C HIS A 313 -9.93 9.16 18.88
N MET A 314 -11.16 9.29 18.39
CA MET A 314 -12.05 8.16 18.20
C MET A 314 -11.52 7.17 17.16
N LEU A 315 -10.95 7.65 16.05
CA LEU A 315 -10.31 6.80 15.04
C LEU A 315 -9.11 6.03 15.62
N ASN A 316 -8.22 6.71 16.35
CA ASN A 316 -7.09 6.05 17.01
C ASN A 316 -7.56 4.93 17.94
N ARG A 317 -8.61 5.19 18.74
CA ARG A 317 -9.19 4.18 19.60
C ARG A 317 -9.87 3.06 18.83
N TYR A 318 -10.62 3.38 17.79
CA TYR A 318 -11.24 2.38 16.90
C TYR A 318 -10.21 1.43 16.32
N TYR A 319 -9.08 1.94 15.83
CA TYR A 319 -8.00 1.12 15.30
C TYR A 319 -7.27 0.31 16.37
N SER A 320 -7.15 0.81 17.60
CA SER A 320 -6.61 0.02 18.71
C SER A 320 -7.52 -1.16 19.09
N LEU A 321 -8.82 -1.01 18.92
CA LEU A 321 -9.82 -2.08 19.12
C LEU A 321 -9.92 -3.04 17.91
N ASN A 322 -9.53 -2.58 16.71
CA ASN A 322 -9.60 -3.33 15.46
C ASN A 322 -8.25 -3.29 14.71
N PRO A 323 -7.21 -3.97 15.19
CA PRO A 323 -5.86 -3.86 14.61
C PRO A 323 -5.76 -4.26 13.13
N SER A 324 -6.63 -5.17 12.67
CA SER A 324 -6.69 -5.57 11.26
C SER A 324 -7.08 -4.44 10.30
N GLN A 325 -7.73 -3.39 10.80
CA GLN A 325 -8.16 -2.22 10.03
C GLN A 325 -7.22 -1.01 10.22
N ALA A 326 -6.24 -1.10 11.09
CA ALA A 326 -5.31 -0.01 11.45
C ALA A 326 -4.35 0.42 10.32
N THR A 327 -4.47 -0.16 9.12
CA THR A 327 -3.57 0.09 7.99
C THR A 327 -4.03 1.20 7.05
N ALA A 328 -5.24 1.74 7.25
CA ALA A 328 -5.79 2.79 6.41
C ALA A 328 -5.24 4.17 6.77
N SER A 329 -4.84 4.95 5.79
CA SER A 329 -4.51 6.35 5.99
C SER A 329 -5.80 7.18 6.04
N VAL A 330 -5.87 8.09 7.01
CA VAL A 330 -7.08 8.89 7.28
C VAL A 330 -6.74 10.36 7.34
N SER A 331 -7.55 11.17 6.66
CA SER A 331 -7.54 12.63 6.79
C SER A 331 -8.84 13.10 7.41
N VAL A 332 -8.77 13.96 8.44
CA VAL A 332 -9.94 14.62 9.02
C VAL A 332 -9.79 16.12 8.81
N VAL A 333 -10.70 16.70 8.03
CA VAL A 333 -10.62 18.08 7.52
C VAL A 333 -11.82 18.89 8.02
N PRO A 334 -11.61 19.96 8.80
CA PRO A 334 -12.67 20.87 9.18
C PRO A 334 -13.04 21.75 7.99
N VAL A 335 -14.34 21.98 7.77
CA VAL A 335 -14.87 22.71 6.60
C VAL A 335 -15.60 23.98 7.00
N GLY A 336 -16.30 23.98 8.13
CA GLY A 336 -17.18 25.03 8.59
C GLY A 336 -18.66 24.77 8.23
N GLY A 337 -19.51 24.63 9.25
CA GLY A 337 -20.95 24.42 9.13
C GLY A 337 -21.39 23.15 8.40
N TYR A 338 -22.47 22.55 8.88
CA TYR A 338 -22.95 21.23 8.44
C TYR A 338 -23.29 21.15 6.93
N LEU A 339 -23.88 22.21 6.38
CA LEU A 339 -24.31 22.21 4.98
C LEU A 339 -23.12 22.20 4.01
N GLU A 340 -22.08 23.00 4.30
CA GLU A 340 -20.87 23.03 3.49
C GLU A 340 -20.06 21.75 3.65
N THR A 341 -20.01 21.19 4.86
CA THR A 341 -19.40 19.89 5.14
C THR A 341 -20.03 18.78 4.29
N ALA A 342 -21.35 18.70 4.26
CA ALA A 342 -22.08 17.73 3.46
C ALA A 342 -21.90 17.96 1.94
N ARG A 343 -22.02 19.22 1.47
CA ARG A 343 -21.82 19.57 0.05
C ARG A 343 -20.43 19.19 -0.44
N LEU A 344 -19.41 19.50 0.36
CA LEU A 344 -18.03 19.20 -0.01
C LEU A 344 -17.78 17.69 -0.09
N ALA A 345 -18.32 16.91 0.86
CA ALA A 345 -18.20 15.46 0.83
C ALA A 345 -18.83 14.86 -0.44
N VAL A 346 -20.05 15.22 -0.76
CA VAL A 346 -20.75 14.73 -1.95
C VAL A 346 -20.02 15.11 -3.23
N ARG A 347 -19.59 16.36 -3.36
CA ARG A 347 -18.84 16.84 -4.52
C ARG A 347 -17.50 16.14 -4.67
N THR A 348 -16.79 15.96 -3.57
CA THR A 348 -15.46 15.33 -3.54
C THR A 348 -15.54 13.84 -3.88
N LYS A 349 -16.55 13.14 -3.35
CA LYS A 349 -16.80 11.72 -3.65
C LYS A 349 -16.95 11.47 -5.15
N HIS A 350 -17.67 12.34 -5.87
CA HIS A 350 -17.98 12.13 -7.28
C HIS A 350 -16.94 12.71 -8.25
N GLN A 351 -16.18 13.72 -7.87
CA GLN A 351 -15.38 14.51 -8.80
C GLN A 351 -13.87 14.49 -8.56
N LEU A 352 -13.40 14.34 -7.32
CA LEU A 352 -12.00 14.60 -6.99
C LEU A 352 -11.21 13.36 -6.54
N PHE A 353 -11.81 12.44 -5.79
CA PHE A 353 -11.10 11.32 -5.19
C PHE A 353 -11.81 9.99 -5.43
N SER A 354 -11.71 9.46 -6.64
CA SER A 354 -12.32 8.16 -6.99
C SER A 354 -11.75 6.96 -6.21
N GLN A 355 -10.61 7.11 -5.56
CA GLN A 355 -9.91 6.06 -4.81
C GLN A 355 -10.08 6.18 -3.30
N SER A 356 -10.55 7.33 -2.78
CA SER A 356 -10.79 7.55 -1.36
C SER A 356 -12.26 7.34 -1.01
N LYS A 357 -12.52 6.76 0.15
CA LYS A 357 -13.86 6.80 0.75
C LYS A 357 -14.04 8.14 1.45
N VAL A 358 -15.02 8.92 1.00
CA VAL A 358 -15.26 10.28 1.48
C VAL A 358 -16.54 10.34 2.29
N PHE A 359 -16.47 10.92 3.49
CA PHE A 359 -17.58 11.03 4.41
C PHE A 359 -17.70 12.43 4.99
N ALA A 360 -18.92 12.89 5.18
CA ALA A 360 -19.24 14.02 6.04
C ALA A 360 -19.69 13.51 7.41
N ILE A 361 -19.08 14.02 8.46
CA ILE A 361 -19.53 13.81 9.84
C ILE A 361 -20.00 15.16 10.37
N VAL A 362 -21.29 15.29 10.56
CA VAL A 362 -21.93 16.52 11.03
C VAL A 362 -22.42 16.38 12.47
N ASP A 363 -22.50 17.49 13.18
CA ASP A 363 -22.93 17.53 14.57
C ASP A 363 -24.40 17.10 14.72
N GLN A 364 -24.78 16.63 15.90
CA GLN A 364 -26.12 16.10 16.14
C GLN A 364 -27.22 17.16 16.01
N ASP A 365 -26.94 18.39 16.39
CA ASP A 365 -27.89 19.51 16.26
C ASP A 365 -28.25 19.82 14.78
N ALA A 366 -27.34 19.59 13.86
CA ALA A 366 -27.62 19.68 12.43
C ALA A 366 -28.63 18.60 11.98
N PHE A 367 -28.54 17.40 12.53
CA PHE A 367 -29.49 16.31 12.24
C PHE A 367 -30.86 16.55 12.87
N GLU A 368 -30.90 17.08 14.09
CA GLU A 368 -32.16 17.46 14.74
C GLU A 368 -32.87 18.58 14.00
N GLY A 369 -32.10 19.50 13.43
CA GLY A 369 -32.59 20.58 12.57
C GLY A 369 -32.87 20.24 11.12
N ILE A 370 -32.70 18.97 10.69
CA ILE A 370 -32.78 18.57 9.28
C ILE A 370 -34.09 18.95 8.60
N GLY A 371 -35.21 18.89 9.33
CA GLY A 371 -36.54 19.30 8.82
C GLY A 371 -36.67 20.83 8.56
N ASN A 372 -35.79 21.61 9.14
CA ASN A 372 -35.82 23.09 8.99
C ASN A 372 -34.98 23.59 7.81
N ASN A 373 -34.21 22.69 7.16
CA ASN A 373 -33.38 23.04 6.01
C ASN A 373 -33.64 22.08 4.83
N PRO A 374 -34.52 22.46 3.89
CA PRO A 374 -34.87 21.61 2.76
C PRO A 374 -33.68 21.19 1.90
N THR A 375 -32.68 22.07 1.76
CA THR A 375 -31.46 21.77 0.98
C THR A 375 -30.64 20.69 1.63
N PHE A 376 -30.47 20.71 2.95
CA PHE A 376 -29.74 19.67 3.67
C PHE A 376 -30.53 18.36 3.69
N GLN A 377 -31.85 18.43 3.86
CA GLN A 377 -32.73 17.27 3.81
C GLN A 377 -32.64 16.54 2.46
N GLN A 378 -32.68 17.27 1.35
CA GLN A 378 -32.52 16.69 0.02
C GLN A 378 -31.14 16.07 -0.13
N LEU A 379 -30.07 16.82 0.20
CA LEU A 379 -28.68 16.35 0.09
C LEU A 379 -28.45 15.07 0.89
N TYR A 380 -28.96 15.00 2.11
CA TYR A 380 -28.88 13.81 2.97
C TYR A 380 -29.68 12.64 2.42
N SER A 381 -30.91 12.88 1.92
CA SER A 381 -31.76 11.80 1.39
C SER A 381 -31.14 11.09 0.19
N GLU A 382 -30.44 11.85 -0.65
CA GLU A 382 -29.77 11.35 -1.86
C GLU A 382 -28.38 10.71 -1.58
N ASN A 383 -27.76 11.03 -0.43
CA ASN A 383 -26.36 10.66 -0.13
C ASN A 383 -26.19 10.08 1.29
N ARG A 384 -27.10 9.21 1.71
CA ARG A 384 -27.09 8.57 3.04
C ARG A 384 -25.86 7.70 3.31
N ASP A 385 -25.18 7.27 2.26
CA ASP A 385 -23.99 6.42 2.31
C ASP A 385 -22.71 7.21 2.60
N CYS A 386 -22.75 8.53 2.55
CA CYS A 386 -21.57 9.36 2.82
C CYS A 386 -21.80 10.51 3.83
N ILE A 387 -23.03 10.75 4.29
CA ILE A 387 -23.33 11.77 5.30
C ILE A 387 -23.80 11.10 6.59
N PHE A 388 -23.06 11.31 7.68
CA PHE A 388 -23.29 10.70 8.98
C PHE A 388 -23.38 11.75 10.07
N GLY A 389 -24.19 11.49 11.10
CA GLY A 389 -24.20 12.28 12.32
C GLY A 389 -23.12 11.81 13.27
N LEU A 390 -22.49 12.73 13.97
CA LEU A 390 -21.55 12.43 15.06
C LEU A 390 -22.24 11.72 16.23
N GLY A 391 -23.56 11.87 16.34
CA GLY A 391 -24.39 11.28 17.39
C GLY A 391 -24.45 12.14 18.66
N PHE A 392 -23.73 13.24 18.69
CA PHE A 392 -23.73 14.24 19.77
C PHE A 392 -23.19 15.57 19.24
N THR A 393 -23.47 16.65 19.98
CA THR A 393 -22.84 17.95 19.75
C THR A 393 -21.55 18.02 20.58
N PRO A 394 -20.39 18.36 20.00
CA PRO A 394 -19.08 18.21 20.65
C PRO A 394 -18.97 18.79 22.06
N GLU A 395 -19.37 20.05 22.26
CA GLU A 395 -19.24 20.71 23.56
C GLU A 395 -20.16 20.12 24.62
N VAL A 396 -21.39 19.78 24.25
CA VAL A 396 -22.35 19.15 25.15
C VAL A 396 -21.82 17.80 25.59
N PHE A 397 -21.38 16.99 24.66
CA PHE A 397 -20.76 15.68 24.94
C PHE A 397 -19.57 15.80 25.89
N LEU A 398 -18.64 16.71 25.65
CA LEU A 398 -17.45 16.87 26.49
C LEU A 398 -17.83 17.29 27.91
N ILE A 399 -18.78 18.22 28.10
CA ILE A 399 -19.23 18.64 29.40
C ILE A 399 -19.97 17.52 30.14
N GLU A 400 -20.82 16.76 29.45
CA GLU A 400 -21.49 15.60 30.05
C GLU A 400 -20.48 14.55 30.55
N GLN A 401 -19.41 14.27 29.77
CA GLN A 401 -18.36 13.37 30.21
C GLN A 401 -17.57 13.93 31.43
N ILE A 402 -17.33 15.23 31.47
CA ILE A 402 -16.64 15.91 32.58
C ILE A 402 -17.50 15.88 33.82
N GLU A 403 -18.79 16.26 33.77
CA GLU A 403 -19.71 16.28 34.90
C GLU A 403 -20.03 14.89 35.40
N GLY A 404 -20.21 13.92 34.48
CA GLY A 404 -20.43 12.49 34.78
C GLY A 404 -19.17 11.68 35.03
N ALA A 405 -17.98 12.31 35.13
CA ALA A 405 -16.71 11.62 35.20
C ALA A 405 -16.63 10.59 36.32
N ASN A 406 -16.34 9.34 35.94
CA ASN A 406 -16.06 8.28 36.88
C ASN A 406 -14.68 8.46 37.55
N ARG A 407 -14.35 7.60 38.52
CA ARG A 407 -13.07 7.66 39.21
C ARG A 407 -11.85 7.58 38.27
N LEU A 408 -11.90 6.71 37.25
CA LEU A 408 -10.79 6.49 36.35
C LEU A 408 -10.50 7.75 35.49
N LEU A 409 -11.54 8.38 34.96
CA LEU A 409 -11.42 9.63 34.20
C LEU A 409 -10.90 10.77 35.09
N LYS A 410 -11.42 10.91 36.35
CA LYS A 410 -10.95 11.91 37.32
C LYS A 410 -9.46 11.74 37.61
N ASP A 411 -9.04 10.49 37.90
CA ASP A 411 -7.65 10.17 38.19
C ASP A 411 -6.72 10.41 36.97
N ALA A 412 -7.18 10.15 35.75
CA ALA A 412 -6.43 10.43 34.52
C ALA A 412 -6.23 11.94 34.30
N ILE A 413 -7.28 12.74 34.47
CA ILE A 413 -7.23 14.21 34.40
C ILE A 413 -6.27 14.77 35.46
N ARG A 414 -6.40 14.31 36.70
CA ARG A 414 -5.52 14.74 37.81
C ARG A 414 -4.05 14.44 37.52
N ARG A 415 -3.75 13.25 37.03
CA ARG A 415 -2.36 12.86 36.69
C ARG A 415 -1.77 13.72 35.58
N LYS A 416 -2.57 14.10 34.57
CA LYS A 416 -2.06 14.88 33.43
C LYS A 416 -1.97 16.36 33.75
N PHE A 417 -2.97 16.94 34.41
CA PHE A 417 -3.09 18.39 34.58
C PHE A 417 -2.80 18.88 36.00
N HIS A 418 -2.48 17.97 36.93
CA HIS A 418 -2.13 18.28 38.34
C HIS A 418 -3.21 19.03 39.13
N ILE A 419 -4.48 18.91 38.72
CA ILE A 419 -5.62 19.53 39.40
C ILE A 419 -6.78 18.53 39.55
N GLU A 420 -7.52 18.62 40.63
CA GLU A 420 -8.72 17.82 40.83
C GLU A 420 -9.88 18.40 40.04
N LEU A 421 -10.52 17.55 39.20
CA LEU A 421 -11.66 17.96 38.38
C LEU A 421 -12.83 18.48 39.21
N SER A 422 -13.03 17.92 40.40
CA SER A 422 -14.05 18.37 41.37
C SER A 422 -13.85 19.84 41.79
N GLN A 423 -12.60 20.30 41.92
CA GLN A 423 -12.32 21.71 42.23
C GLN A 423 -12.73 22.63 41.09
N VAL A 424 -12.48 22.21 39.84
CA VAL A 424 -12.85 22.99 38.66
C VAL A 424 -14.39 23.12 38.52
N ILE A 425 -15.12 22.02 38.72
CA ILE A 425 -16.58 21.99 38.62
C ILE A 425 -17.27 22.75 39.77
N GLN A 426 -16.63 22.79 40.95
CA GLN A 426 -17.15 23.51 42.14
C GLN A 426 -16.79 24.99 42.16
N ASP A 427 -15.91 25.45 41.27
CA ASP A 427 -15.51 26.84 41.18
C ASP A 427 -16.72 27.75 40.84
N ASP A 428 -16.77 28.92 41.47
CA ASP A 428 -17.84 29.88 41.27
C ASP A 428 -17.92 30.33 39.80
N GLU A 429 -16.78 30.46 39.11
CA GLU A 429 -16.75 30.79 37.69
C GLU A 429 -17.47 29.76 36.82
N TYR A 430 -17.34 28.48 37.16
CA TYR A 430 -18.05 27.40 36.45
C TYR A 430 -19.54 27.38 36.78
N ARG A 431 -19.88 27.52 38.07
CA ARG A 431 -21.25 27.42 38.58
C ARG A 431 -22.14 28.61 38.18
N THR A 432 -21.58 29.79 38.12
CA THR A 432 -22.33 31.00 37.75
C THR A 432 -22.63 31.07 36.26
N ARG A 433 -21.98 30.25 35.42
CA ARG A 433 -22.35 30.15 34.00
C ARG A 433 -23.75 29.56 33.88
N ASN A 434 -24.67 30.39 33.40
CA ASN A 434 -26.08 30.04 33.23
C ASN A 434 -26.56 30.54 31.86
N SER A 435 -27.23 29.67 31.11
CA SER A 435 -27.84 30.00 29.82
C SER A 435 -29.04 29.09 29.57
N GLN A 436 -30.12 29.63 29.03
CA GLN A 436 -31.25 28.82 28.58
C GLN A 436 -30.92 27.98 27.34
N ASN A 437 -29.86 28.34 26.61
CA ASN A 437 -29.38 27.58 25.47
C ASN A 437 -28.32 26.58 25.94
N PRO A 438 -28.59 25.23 25.87
CA PRO A 438 -27.67 24.18 26.34
C PRO A 438 -26.30 24.22 25.66
N LEU A 439 -26.26 24.51 24.35
CA LEU A 439 -25.00 24.58 23.59
C LEU A 439 -24.14 25.76 24.05
N LYS A 440 -24.75 26.93 24.27
CA LYS A 440 -24.04 28.10 24.79
C LYS A 440 -23.50 27.83 26.18
N LEU A 441 -24.31 27.21 27.03
CA LEU A 441 -23.90 26.82 28.39
C LEU A 441 -22.71 25.89 28.36
N ALA A 442 -22.76 24.85 27.49
CA ALA A 442 -21.67 23.89 27.35
C ALA A 442 -20.39 24.55 26.86
N LYS A 443 -20.47 25.45 25.88
CA LYS A 443 -19.31 26.24 25.38
C LYS A 443 -18.68 27.08 26.47
N ASP A 444 -19.49 27.81 27.22
CA ASP A 444 -19.02 28.68 28.31
C ASP A 444 -18.36 27.86 29.42
N ARG A 445 -18.96 26.75 29.87
CA ARG A 445 -18.41 25.85 30.88
C ARG A 445 -17.13 25.18 30.40
N TYR A 446 -17.10 24.71 29.14
CA TYR A 446 -15.92 24.06 28.58
C TYR A 446 -14.72 25.03 28.52
N SER A 447 -14.95 26.29 28.19
CA SER A 447 -13.94 27.34 28.23
C SER A 447 -13.34 27.52 29.62
N VAL A 448 -14.17 27.53 30.68
CA VAL A 448 -13.69 27.61 32.07
C VAL A 448 -12.82 26.39 32.42
N VAL A 449 -13.26 25.19 32.08
CA VAL A 449 -12.48 23.97 32.30
C VAL A 449 -11.11 24.05 31.61
N LEU A 450 -11.08 24.41 30.33
CA LEU A 450 -9.81 24.52 29.60
C LEU A 450 -8.86 25.53 30.20
N ASN A 451 -9.34 26.71 30.58
CA ASN A 451 -8.51 27.76 31.19
C ASN A 451 -7.92 27.30 32.53
N ARG A 452 -8.70 26.62 33.35
CA ARG A 452 -8.23 26.08 34.64
C ARG A 452 -7.19 24.98 34.48
N LEU A 453 -7.42 24.05 33.54
CA LEU A 453 -6.49 22.95 33.27
C LEU A 453 -5.19 23.47 32.65
N SER A 454 -5.27 24.41 31.70
CA SER A 454 -4.13 25.05 31.07
C SER A 454 -3.29 25.83 32.10
N SER A 455 -3.92 26.59 32.97
CA SER A 455 -3.23 27.32 34.04
C SER A 455 -2.55 26.39 35.05
N ALA A 456 -3.14 25.26 35.36
CA ALA A 456 -2.60 24.30 36.33
C ALA A 456 -1.44 23.51 35.75
N SER A 457 -1.49 23.14 34.45
CA SER A 457 -0.43 22.37 33.79
C SER A 457 0.70 23.23 33.22
N GLY A 458 0.48 24.52 33.04
CA GLY A 458 1.42 25.42 32.35
C GLY A 458 1.51 25.18 30.83
N GLU A 459 0.63 24.36 30.25
CA GLU A 459 0.56 24.08 28.83
C GLU A 459 -0.34 25.11 28.10
N SER A 460 -0.14 25.27 26.78
CA SER A 460 -1.03 26.12 25.98
C SER A 460 -2.48 25.55 25.96
N THR A 461 -3.47 26.40 25.78
CA THR A 461 -4.88 26.00 25.69
C THR A 461 -5.12 24.99 24.58
N GLU A 462 -4.40 25.08 23.47
CA GLU A 462 -4.50 24.13 22.35
C GLU A 462 -4.01 22.72 22.74
N ILE A 463 -2.84 22.63 23.37
CA ILE A 463 -2.28 21.35 23.85
C ILE A 463 -3.22 20.76 24.91
N THR A 464 -3.66 21.60 25.87
CA THR A 464 -4.60 21.19 26.94
C THR A 464 -5.91 20.66 26.35
N ASN A 465 -6.48 21.32 25.34
CA ASN A 465 -7.69 20.89 24.66
C ASN A 465 -7.53 19.53 23.99
N ASN A 466 -6.43 19.34 23.25
CA ASN A 466 -6.15 18.06 22.57
C ASN A 466 -5.99 16.91 23.58
N GLU A 467 -5.24 17.11 24.64
CA GLU A 467 -5.01 16.11 25.69
C GLU A 467 -6.27 15.79 26.50
N LEU A 468 -7.08 16.80 26.83
CA LEU A 468 -8.34 16.59 27.53
C LEU A 468 -9.32 15.76 26.69
N ILE A 469 -9.48 16.10 25.41
CA ILE A 469 -10.31 15.32 24.48
C ILE A 469 -9.79 13.89 24.35
N ARG A 470 -8.47 13.69 24.22
CA ARG A 470 -7.84 12.36 24.16
C ARG A 470 -8.22 11.53 25.40
N ILE A 471 -8.01 12.08 26.60
CA ILE A 471 -8.31 11.40 27.86
C ILE A 471 -9.81 11.08 27.95
N ILE A 472 -10.69 11.99 27.57
CA ILE A 472 -12.14 11.74 27.59
C ILE A 472 -12.48 10.60 26.64
N VAL A 473 -12.00 10.65 25.38
CA VAL A 473 -12.29 9.63 24.38
C VAL A 473 -11.73 8.25 24.78
N GLU A 474 -10.61 8.19 25.46
CA GLU A 474 -10.07 6.93 26.01
C GLU A 474 -10.94 6.30 27.11
N HIS A 475 -11.78 7.07 27.78
CA HIS A 475 -12.60 6.61 28.91
C HIS A 475 -14.10 6.46 28.59
N VAL A 476 -14.57 6.89 27.40
CA VAL A 476 -15.96 6.61 27.00
C VAL A 476 -16.17 5.11 26.72
N PRO A 477 -17.40 4.59 26.78
CA PRO A 477 -17.69 3.20 26.41
C PRO A 477 -17.27 2.87 24.98
N ASN A 478 -16.75 1.68 24.74
CA ASN A 478 -16.36 1.23 23.38
C ASN A 478 -17.54 1.27 22.40
N SER A 479 -18.76 1.07 22.89
CA SER A 479 -19.99 1.14 22.10
C SER A 479 -20.17 2.48 21.40
N VAL A 480 -19.79 3.60 22.01
CA VAL A 480 -19.87 4.93 21.42
C VAL A 480 -18.97 5.05 20.20
N VAL A 481 -17.72 4.58 20.34
CA VAL A 481 -16.74 4.58 19.23
C VAL A 481 -17.16 3.64 18.11
N MET A 482 -17.63 2.43 18.48
CA MET A 482 -18.04 1.41 17.51
C MET A 482 -19.34 1.79 16.79
N GLN A 483 -20.27 2.46 17.46
CA GLN A 483 -21.53 2.89 16.86
C GLN A 483 -21.31 3.94 15.76
N LEU A 484 -20.39 4.87 15.98
CA LEU A 484 -20.05 5.88 14.96
C LEU A 484 -19.18 5.27 13.85
N LEU A 485 -17.99 4.78 14.22
CA LEU A 485 -16.97 4.42 13.24
C LEU A 485 -17.20 3.04 12.62
N GLY A 486 -17.85 2.13 13.32
CA GLY A 486 -18.24 0.83 12.76
C GLY A 486 -19.25 0.94 11.62
N ARG A 487 -20.13 1.95 11.64
CA ARG A 487 -21.04 2.26 10.53
C ARG A 487 -20.33 2.88 9.32
N VAL A 488 -19.27 3.64 9.57
CA VAL A 488 -18.59 4.43 8.54
C VAL A 488 -17.45 3.65 7.89
N ILE A 489 -16.66 2.93 8.69
CA ILE A 489 -15.46 2.22 8.23
C ILE A 489 -15.75 0.73 7.98
N GLY A 490 -16.77 0.17 8.62
CA GLY A 490 -17.15 -1.25 8.53
C GLY A 490 -17.83 -1.66 7.21
N HIS A 491 -18.15 -0.68 6.37
CA HIS A 491 -18.62 -0.86 4.99
C HIS A 491 -17.43 -0.65 4.04
#